data_158cad929d4a59177f4e6e54424ef11a
#
_entry.id   158cad929d4a59177f4e6e54424ef11a
#
_cell.length_a   1.000
_cell.length_b   1.000
_cell.length_c   1.000
_cell.angle_alpha   90.00
_cell.angle_beta   90.00
_cell.angle_gamma   90.00
#
_symmetry.space_group_name_H-M   'P 1'
#
loop_
_entity.id
_entity.type
_entity.pdbx_description
1 polymer ?
#
loop_
_entity_poly.entity_id
_entity_poly.type
_entity_poly.pdbx_seq_one_letter_code
_entity_poly.pdbx_strand_id
1 'polypeptide(L)'
;MNDAPTSLNRIASLADEFRLTSLQPQIGASRELLQRSNGIDVAVFGRFKAGKSSFLNHLTGRAVLPIGVVPLTAVITRLRYGERESAEVRFLDGAVNEIPVSEIGLYVGENENPNNAKHVAAVEVGLPELKPLAPLQFVDTPGLGSAFAHNTEVALNWLPHVGAALVAVSSDAPLSERDLVLLKDLRRHTPKIVLLLTKADLLTEPQRMEVTAFVEAQLRQEWDGGLLVFFYSIKPELAAMKAKLLTELLEPLRQNKDEAGCQILRHKLASLRDQTLNYLRVALAAATQAESARNALREKLAEERRQSGLLRSELSVFAREQSANALDAFLEQLQPTQTALQEKLTRELRGQFPQWNLRLPPLLDVWRGWLNEFLNRELAEVSRQQRPLFCAPLHKTQAHLTRTLRALHDRLAGHVKAALGVMLTPREFTLEVREPQAPPVDVAYAFDAAFTAVGCLIPLTLFRHSVERVLLRKARYEVEKNLSRLAADWRDRVGVAIEDLRRQTESAVQDELTALEQMLKQMPSGVPRLRKRIAELESLALT
;
A
#
# COMPACT_ATOMS: atom_id res chain seq x y z
N MET A 1 -26.64 -9.77 -21.53
CA MET A 1 -26.17 -10.15 -20.18
C MET A 1 -26.17 -11.65 -19.89
N ASN A 2 -26.84 -12.51 -20.67
CA ASN A 2 -26.88 -13.96 -20.37
C ASN A 2 -25.54 -14.70 -20.56
N ASP A 3 -24.56 -14.11 -21.24
CA ASP A 3 -23.32 -14.79 -21.62
C ASP A 3 -22.10 -14.50 -20.71
N ALA A 4 -22.14 -13.40 -19.95
CA ALA A 4 -21.00 -12.99 -19.13
C ALA A 4 -20.65 -14.00 -18.00
N PRO A 5 -21.61 -14.56 -17.22
CA PRO A 5 -21.31 -15.60 -16.24
C PRO A 5 -20.74 -16.86 -16.89
N THR A 6 -21.26 -17.24 -18.05
CA THR A 6 -20.79 -18.41 -18.82
C THR A 6 -19.36 -18.17 -19.30
N SER A 7 -19.07 -16.97 -19.83
CA SER A 7 -17.74 -16.57 -20.29
C SER A 7 -16.73 -16.57 -19.16
N LEU A 8 -17.09 -16.01 -18.00
CA LEU A 8 -16.21 -16.00 -16.82
C LEU A 8 -15.93 -17.42 -16.31
N ASN A 9 -16.96 -18.27 -16.21
CA ASN A 9 -16.79 -19.64 -15.77
C ASN A 9 -15.90 -20.44 -16.73
N ARG A 10 -16.01 -20.16 -18.03
CA ARG A 10 -15.15 -20.79 -19.04
C ARG A 10 -13.69 -20.38 -18.88
N ILE A 11 -13.42 -19.07 -18.73
CA ILE A 11 -12.07 -18.56 -18.50
C ILE A 11 -11.51 -19.12 -17.20
N ALA A 12 -12.29 -19.13 -16.11
CA ALA A 12 -11.89 -19.67 -14.81
C ALA A 12 -11.54 -21.16 -14.89
N SER A 13 -12.39 -21.96 -15.56
CA SER A 13 -12.12 -23.39 -15.75
C SER A 13 -10.81 -23.65 -16.51
N LEU A 14 -10.49 -22.81 -17.51
CA LEU A 14 -9.24 -22.91 -18.24
C LEU A 14 -8.04 -22.44 -17.40
N ALA A 15 -8.22 -21.37 -16.62
CA ALA A 15 -7.19 -20.91 -15.69
C ALA A 15 -6.84 -22.00 -14.66
N ASP A 16 -7.85 -22.73 -14.15
CA ASP A 16 -7.66 -23.87 -13.23
C ASP A 16 -7.02 -25.07 -13.94
N GLU A 17 -7.50 -25.43 -15.15
CA GLU A 17 -6.95 -26.52 -15.97
C GLU A 17 -5.44 -26.33 -16.22
N PHE A 18 -5.01 -25.10 -16.48
CA PHE A 18 -3.61 -24.75 -16.76
C PHE A 18 -2.86 -24.17 -15.55
N ARG A 19 -3.48 -24.17 -14.37
CA ARG A 19 -2.90 -23.69 -13.10
C ARG A 19 -2.39 -22.25 -13.16
N LEU A 20 -3.16 -21.37 -13.80
CA LEU A 20 -2.84 -19.95 -13.94
C LEU A 20 -3.24 -19.19 -12.66
N THR A 21 -2.54 -19.46 -11.57
CA THR A 21 -2.83 -18.89 -10.23
C THR A 21 -2.80 -17.36 -10.21
N SER A 22 -1.98 -16.76 -11.07
CA SER A 22 -1.87 -15.31 -11.21
C SER A 22 -3.15 -14.61 -11.68
N LEU A 23 -4.10 -15.34 -12.27
CA LEU A 23 -5.38 -14.79 -12.72
C LEU A 23 -6.49 -14.88 -11.67
N GLN A 24 -6.29 -15.60 -10.58
CA GLN A 24 -7.34 -15.84 -9.57
C GLN A 24 -7.88 -14.54 -8.92
N PRO A 25 -7.06 -13.53 -8.56
CA PRO A 25 -7.58 -12.28 -8.01
C PRO A 25 -8.53 -11.57 -8.98
N GLN A 26 -8.20 -11.51 -10.26
CA GLN A 26 -9.05 -10.88 -11.29
C GLN A 26 -10.33 -11.69 -11.56
N ILE A 27 -10.26 -13.00 -11.53
CA ILE A 27 -11.42 -13.91 -11.64
C ILE A 27 -12.35 -13.67 -10.44
N GLY A 28 -11.81 -13.62 -9.22
CA GLY A 28 -12.56 -13.33 -8.00
C GLY A 28 -13.29 -11.99 -8.08
N ALA A 29 -12.59 -10.92 -8.42
CA ALA A 29 -13.16 -9.58 -8.57
C ALA A 29 -14.26 -9.52 -9.65
N SER A 30 -14.09 -10.25 -10.77
CA SER A 30 -15.10 -10.32 -11.81
C SER A 30 -16.35 -11.09 -11.36
N ARG A 31 -16.20 -12.13 -10.54
CA ARG A 31 -17.33 -12.86 -9.91
C ARG A 31 -18.11 -11.97 -8.96
N GLU A 32 -17.40 -11.21 -8.11
CA GLU A 32 -18.04 -10.26 -7.20
C GLU A 32 -18.83 -9.20 -7.96
N LEU A 33 -18.28 -8.67 -9.06
CA LEU A 33 -18.97 -7.69 -9.90
C LEU A 33 -20.26 -8.26 -10.51
N LEU A 34 -20.26 -9.54 -10.93
CA LEU A 34 -21.45 -10.24 -11.43
C LEU A 34 -22.51 -10.47 -10.34
N GLN A 35 -22.10 -10.73 -9.11
CA GLN A 35 -23.02 -10.99 -8.00
C GLN A 35 -23.60 -9.70 -7.41
N ARG A 36 -22.87 -8.58 -7.50
CA ARG A 36 -23.33 -7.26 -7.06
C ARG A 36 -24.30 -6.68 -8.08
N SER A 37 -25.57 -6.96 -7.91
CA SER A 37 -26.62 -6.57 -8.86
C SER A 37 -26.89 -5.05 -8.96
N ASN A 38 -26.30 -4.18 -8.13
CA ASN A 38 -26.81 -2.81 -8.01
C ASN A 38 -25.80 -1.68 -7.74
N GLY A 39 -24.51 -1.78 -8.03
CA GLY A 39 -23.62 -0.64 -7.77
C GLY A 39 -22.35 -0.61 -8.62
N ILE A 40 -21.90 0.58 -8.98
CA ILE A 40 -20.60 0.82 -9.62
C ILE A 40 -19.67 1.40 -8.56
N ASP A 41 -18.55 0.72 -8.29
CA ASP A 41 -17.50 1.23 -7.42
C ASP A 41 -16.70 2.31 -8.16
N VAL A 42 -16.80 3.54 -7.70
CA VAL A 42 -16.02 4.69 -8.15
C VAL A 42 -14.86 4.89 -7.17
N ALA A 43 -13.71 4.35 -7.49
CA ALA A 43 -12.55 4.39 -6.61
C ALA A 43 -11.71 5.65 -6.84
N VAL A 44 -11.31 6.31 -5.75
CA VAL A 44 -10.50 7.53 -5.79
C VAL A 44 -9.06 7.18 -5.45
N PHE A 45 -8.20 7.22 -6.46
CA PHE A 45 -6.75 6.98 -6.34
C PHE A 45 -5.98 8.31 -6.33
N GLY A 46 -4.73 8.25 -5.93
CA GLY A 46 -3.83 9.38 -5.97
C GLY A 46 -2.85 9.38 -4.81
N ARG A 47 -1.83 10.24 -4.92
CA ARG A 47 -0.78 10.36 -3.92
C ARG A 47 -1.33 10.85 -2.57
N PHE A 48 -0.53 10.66 -1.54
CA PHE A 48 -0.79 11.32 -0.25
C PHE A 48 -0.91 12.84 -0.45
N LYS A 49 -1.84 13.48 0.25
CA LYS A 49 -2.20 14.91 0.10
C LYS A 49 -2.79 15.33 -1.25
N ALA A 50 -3.10 14.43 -2.14
CA ALA A 50 -3.83 14.76 -3.37
C ALA A 50 -5.30 15.17 -3.14
N GLY A 51 -5.80 15.17 -1.91
CA GLY A 51 -7.14 15.64 -1.57
C GLY A 51 -8.27 14.62 -1.74
N LYS A 52 -7.98 13.31 -1.80
CA LYS A 52 -8.98 12.24 -1.99
C LYS A 52 -10.11 12.26 -0.96
N SER A 53 -9.75 12.09 0.32
CA SER A 53 -10.74 12.07 1.43
C SER A 53 -11.45 13.42 1.57
N SER A 54 -10.77 14.55 1.32
CA SER A 54 -11.39 15.89 1.30
C SER A 54 -12.40 16.02 0.16
N PHE A 55 -12.08 15.49 -1.01
CA PHE A 55 -12.99 15.42 -2.14
C PHE A 55 -14.26 14.62 -1.79
N LEU A 56 -14.07 13.41 -1.23
CA LEU A 56 -15.19 12.53 -0.88
C LEU A 56 -16.06 13.14 0.24
N ASN A 57 -15.45 13.73 1.27
CA ASN A 57 -16.21 14.46 2.30
C ASN A 57 -16.99 15.64 1.72
N HIS A 58 -16.40 16.40 0.79
CA HIS A 58 -17.11 17.50 0.14
C HIS A 58 -18.20 16.99 -0.81
N LEU A 59 -18.00 15.85 -1.46
CA LEU A 59 -19.00 15.22 -2.32
C LEU A 59 -20.23 14.78 -1.52
N THR A 60 -20.00 14.12 -0.39
CA THR A 60 -21.07 13.66 0.53
C THR A 60 -21.70 14.81 1.31
N GLY A 61 -21.06 15.98 1.36
CA GLY A 61 -21.52 17.11 2.19
C GLY A 61 -21.25 16.93 3.68
N ARG A 62 -20.46 15.92 4.09
CA ARG A 62 -20.22 15.55 5.47
C ARG A 62 -18.79 15.10 5.72
N ALA A 63 -18.22 15.43 6.87
CA ALA A 63 -16.89 15.00 7.29
C ALA A 63 -16.94 13.57 7.88
N VAL A 64 -16.95 12.55 7.00
CA VAL A 64 -17.00 11.13 7.38
C VAL A 64 -15.59 10.53 7.43
N LEU A 65 -14.77 10.87 6.45
CA LEU A 65 -13.41 10.35 6.32
C LEU A 65 -12.43 11.24 7.08
N PRO A 66 -11.45 10.67 7.78
CA PRO A 66 -10.43 11.46 8.47
C PRO A 66 -9.59 12.27 7.47
N ILE A 67 -9.36 13.54 7.79
CA ILE A 67 -8.53 14.48 7.01
C ILE A 67 -7.43 15.02 7.92
N GLY A 68 -6.18 15.01 7.46
CA GLY A 68 -5.07 15.57 8.26
C GLY A 68 -3.78 15.76 7.49
N VAL A 69 -2.78 16.28 8.20
CA VAL A 69 -1.46 16.62 7.66
C VAL A 69 -0.54 15.39 7.54
N VAL A 70 -0.85 14.33 8.30
CA VAL A 70 -0.16 13.03 8.30
C VAL A 70 -1.01 12.04 7.48
N PRO A 71 -0.45 11.01 6.83
CA PRO A 71 -1.22 9.97 6.17
C PRO A 71 -2.25 9.38 7.14
N LEU A 72 -3.54 9.46 6.79
CA LEU A 72 -4.61 9.07 7.72
C LEU A 72 -5.41 7.85 7.24
N THR A 73 -5.32 7.47 5.96
CA THR A 73 -6.10 6.34 5.45
C THR A 73 -5.20 5.13 5.26
N ALA A 74 -5.39 4.11 6.10
CA ALA A 74 -4.65 2.84 6.05
C ALA A 74 -5.51 1.70 5.46
N VAL A 75 -6.82 1.90 5.34
CA VAL A 75 -7.80 0.86 4.98
C VAL A 75 -8.75 1.39 3.92
N ILE A 76 -9.18 0.52 3.02
CA ILE A 76 -10.22 0.83 2.03
C ILE A 76 -11.53 1.18 2.73
N THR A 77 -12.09 2.35 2.39
CA THR A 77 -13.39 2.77 2.90
C THR A 77 -14.38 2.96 1.77
N ARG A 78 -15.50 2.25 1.81
CA ARG A 78 -16.56 2.34 0.81
C ARG A 78 -17.73 3.15 1.36
N LEU A 79 -18.09 4.23 0.67
CA LEU A 79 -19.24 5.08 0.95
C LEU A 79 -20.37 4.75 -0.01
N ARG A 80 -21.54 4.38 0.49
CA ARG A 80 -22.73 4.06 -0.31
C ARG A 80 -23.98 4.71 0.25
N TYR A 81 -25.03 4.74 -0.55
CA TYR A 81 -26.35 5.13 -0.03
C TYR A 81 -26.85 4.08 0.97
N GLY A 82 -27.35 4.55 2.08
CA GLY A 82 -28.09 3.81 3.08
C GLY A 82 -29.30 4.61 3.54
N GLU A 83 -30.44 3.95 3.78
CA GLU A 83 -31.64 4.63 4.32
C GLU A 83 -31.39 5.24 5.68
N ARG A 84 -30.49 4.63 6.44
CA ARG A 84 -29.98 5.09 7.73
C ARG A 84 -28.46 5.16 7.71
N GLU A 85 -27.93 6.04 8.54
CA GLU A 85 -26.51 6.09 8.79
C GLU A 85 -26.04 4.78 9.43
N SER A 86 -25.03 4.14 8.84
CA SER A 86 -24.47 2.89 9.33
C SER A 86 -22.97 2.81 8.95
N ALA A 87 -22.19 2.14 9.78
CA ALA A 87 -20.82 1.79 9.44
C ALA A 87 -20.54 0.36 9.89
N GLU A 88 -20.01 -0.44 8.95
CA GLU A 88 -19.63 -1.83 9.19
C GLU A 88 -18.13 -1.98 8.96
N VAL A 89 -17.42 -2.52 9.94
CA VAL A 89 -16.00 -2.89 9.83
C VAL A 89 -15.91 -4.37 9.52
N ARG A 90 -15.30 -4.71 8.38
CA ARG A 90 -14.99 -6.09 7.99
C ARG A 90 -13.53 -6.37 8.29
N PHE A 91 -13.26 -7.43 9.03
CA PHE A 91 -11.92 -7.87 9.38
C PHE A 91 -11.39 -8.92 8.41
N LEU A 92 -10.06 -9.11 8.40
CA LEU A 92 -9.38 -10.08 7.52
C LEU A 92 -9.74 -11.54 7.84
N ASP A 93 -10.19 -11.82 9.05
CA ASP A 93 -10.70 -13.14 9.49
C ASP A 93 -12.16 -13.41 9.08
N GLY A 94 -12.81 -12.43 8.42
CA GLY A 94 -14.20 -12.49 7.99
C GLY A 94 -15.23 -11.99 9.02
N ALA A 95 -14.81 -11.59 10.22
CA ALA A 95 -15.70 -10.98 11.21
C ALA A 95 -16.23 -9.63 10.70
N VAL A 96 -17.46 -9.30 11.08
CA VAL A 96 -18.11 -8.01 10.74
C VAL A 96 -18.65 -7.39 12.02
N ASN A 97 -18.23 -6.15 12.29
CA ASN A 97 -18.71 -5.37 13.41
C ASN A 97 -19.40 -4.10 12.94
N GLU A 98 -20.58 -3.83 13.46
CA GLU A 98 -21.28 -2.56 13.28
C GLU A 98 -20.75 -1.54 14.28
N ILE A 99 -20.44 -0.33 13.82
CA ILE A 99 -19.89 0.77 14.63
C ILE A 99 -20.62 2.08 14.34
N PRO A 100 -20.60 3.06 15.25
CA PRO A 100 -21.01 4.42 14.94
C PRO A 100 -20.13 5.04 13.85
N VAL A 101 -20.72 5.82 12.94
CA VAL A 101 -19.97 6.52 11.87
C VAL A 101 -18.90 7.46 12.44
N SER A 102 -19.12 8.03 13.62
CA SER A 102 -18.14 8.86 14.34
C SER A 102 -16.86 8.11 14.74
N GLU A 103 -16.90 6.78 14.80
CA GLU A 103 -15.78 5.94 15.22
C GLU A 103 -14.98 5.36 14.04
N ILE A 104 -15.37 5.66 12.79
CA ILE A 104 -14.67 5.19 11.60
C ILE A 104 -13.17 5.51 11.64
N GLY A 105 -12.81 6.70 12.14
CA GLY A 105 -11.43 7.14 12.30
C GLY A 105 -10.56 6.17 13.10
N LEU A 106 -11.15 5.46 14.09
CA LEU A 106 -10.45 4.48 14.92
C LEU A 106 -10.00 3.23 14.15
N TYR A 107 -10.62 2.93 13.01
CA TYR A 107 -10.35 1.75 12.19
C TYR A 107 -9.64 2.07 10.88
N VAL A 108 -9.91 3.25 10.32
CA VAL A 108 -9.39 3.69 9.03
C VAL A 108 -8.14 4.56 9.20
N GLY A 109 -8.07 5.29 10.33
CA GLY A 109 -7.00 6.27 10.60
C GLY A 109 -5.66 5.60 10.90
N GLU A 110 -4.60 5.99 10.20
CA GLU A 110 -3.23 5.49 10.45
C GLU A 110 -2.77 5.75 11.91
N ASN A 111 -3.22 6.84 12.53
CA ASN A 111 -2.89 7.14 13.93
C ASN A 111 -3.53 6.15 14.92
N GLU A 112 -4.78 5.76 14.66
CA GLU A 112 -5.59 4.91 15.55
C GLU A 112 -5.54 3.43 15.17
N ASN A 113 -5.16 3.14 13.93
CA ASN A 113 -4.99 1.80 13.38
C ASN A 113 -3.69 1.72 12.55
N PRO A 114 -2.52 1.96 13.17
CA PRO A 114 -1.25 2.03 12.47
C PRO A 114 -0.95 0.71 11.75
N ASN A 115 -0.62 0.80 10.46
CA ASN A 115 -0.37 -0.35 9.56
C ASN A 115 -1.46 -1.41 9.60
N ASN A 116 -2.71 -0.98 9.79
CA ASN A 116 -3.83 -1.90 9.91
C ASN A 116 -3.63 -2.96 11.03
N ALA A 117 -3.11 -2.55 12.18
CA ALA A 117 -2.88 -3.43 13.34
C ALA A 117 -4.17 -4.12 13.82
N LYS A 118 -5.33 -3.55 13.52
CA LYS A 118 -6.65 -4.13 13.84
C LYS A 118 -7.12 -5.16 12.80
N HIS A 119 -6.30 -5.46 11.77
CA HIS A 119 -6.63 -6.43 10.72
C HIS A 119 -7.96 -6.14 9.99
N VAL A 120 -8.23 -4.88 9.71
CA VAL A 120 -9.44 -4.46 8.99
C VAL A 120 -9.26 -4.72 7.49
N ALA A 121 -10.19 -5.44 6.88
CA ALA A 121 -10.21 -5.68 5.44
C ALA A 121 -10.79 -4.48 4.67
N ALA A 122 -11.92 -3.95 5.15
CA ALA A 122 -12.58 -2.78 4.60
C ALA A 122 -13.59 -2.19 5.59
N VAL A 123 -13.94 -0.92 5.41
CA VAL A 123 -15.04 -0.28 6.13
C VAL A 123 -16.12 0.10 5.13
N GLU A 124 -17.35 -0.30 5.37
CA GLU A 124 -18.52 0.07 4.56
C GLU A 124 -19.38 1.08 5.33
N VAL A 125 -19.69 2.20 4.69
CA VAL A 125 -20.45 3.30 5.32
C VAL A 125 -21.68 3.59 4.48
N GLY A 126 -22.84 3.46 5.11
CA GLY A 126 -24.14 3.85 4.56
C GLY A 126 -24.49 5.27 4.95
N LEU A 127 -24.73 6.13 3.96
CA LEU A 127 -25.04 7.56 4.16
C LEU A 127 -26.32 7.94 3.42
N PRO A 128 -27.34 8.50 4.09
CA PRO A 128 -28.56 8.99 3.46
C PRO A 128 -28.29 10.12 2.43
N GLU A 129 -27.27 10.92 2.66
CA GLU A 129 -26.86 12.04 1.81
C GLU A 129 -26.43 11.59 0.39
N LEU A 130 -26.03 10.34 0.24
CA LEU A 130 -25.64 9.76 -1.06
C LEU A 130 -26.85 9.30 -1.90
N LYS A 131 -28.10 9.49 -1.43
CA LYS A 131 -29.31 9.16 -2.19
C LYS A 131 -29.32 9.69 -3.63
N PRO A 132 -28.93 10.96 -3.91
CA PRO A 132 -28.91 11.49 -5.28
C PRO A 132 -27.90 10.78 -6.19
N LEU A 133 -26.88 10.16 -5.63
CA LEU A 133 -25.81 9.48 -6.37
C LEU A 133 -25.98 7.96 -6.42
N ALA A 134 -26.99 7.42 -5.72
CA ALA A 134 -27.26 5.99 -5.78
C ALA A 134 -27.58 5.54 -7.22
N PRO A 135 -27.05 4.41 -7.66
CA PRO A 135 -26.35 3.35 -6.91
C PRO A 135 -24.81 3.42 -6.98
N LEU A 136 -24.22 4.57 -7.28
CA LEU A 136 -22.76 4.71 -7.25
C LEU A 136 -22.26 4.53 -5.81
N GLN A 137 -21.15 3.84 -5.68
CA GLN A 137 -20.44 3.63 -4.41
C GLN A 137 -19.05 4.25 -4.55
N PHE A 138 -18.65 5.05 -3.58
CA PHE A 138 -17.37 5.75 -3.62
C PHE A 138 -16.37 5.03 -2.72
N VAL A 139 -15.18 4.79 -3.24
CA VAL A 139 -14.14 4.06 -2.52
C VAL A 139 -12.96 5.00 -2.27
N ASP A 140 -12.71 5.31 -0.99
CA ASP A 140 -11.48 5.99 -0.58
C ASP A 140 -10.36 4.96 -0.50
N THR A 141 -9.29 5.21 -1.24
CA THR A 141 -8.11 4.34 -1.22
C THR A 141 -6.97 4.99 -0.44
N PRO A 142 -6.15 4.21 0.26
CA PRO A 142 -4.93 4.71 0.85
C PRO A 142 -4.06 5.47 -0.16
N GLY A 143 -3.32 6.48 0.32
CA GLY A 143 -2.48 7.33 -0.53
C GLY A 143 -1.29 6.58 -1.12
N LEU A 144 -1.16 6.60 -2.44
CA LEU A 144 -0.01 6.03 -3.15
C LEU A 144 1.24 6.86 -2.89
N GLY A 145 2.38 6.18 -2.67
CA GLY A 145 3.65 6.84 -2.39
C GLY A 145 3.65 7.60 -1.07
N SER A 146 2.77 7.25 -0.12
CA SER A 146 2.88 7.68 1.28
C SER A 146 4.16 7.12 1.90
N ALA A 147 4.56 7.66 3.05
CA ALA A 147 5.66 7.11 3.84
C ALA A 147 5.41 5.65 4.29
N PHE A 148 4.17 5.18 4.15
CA PHE A 148 3.72 3.83 4.50
C PHE A 148 3.51 3.02 3.22
N ALA A 149 4.40 2.06 2.94
CA ALA A 149 4.32 1.20 1.75
C ALA A 149 3.06 0.33 1.75
N HIS A 150 2.59 -0.10 2.93
CA HIS A 150 1.33 -0.83 3.11
C HIS A 150 0.15 -0.11 2.46
N ASN A 151 0.06 1.21 2.58
CA ASN A 151 -1.02 2.01 1.99
C ASN A 151 -1.02 1.94 0.46
N THR A 152 0.16 1.94 -0.15
CA THR A 152 0.30 1.78 -1.61
C THR A 152 -0.14 0.38 -2.05
N GLU A 153 0.22 -0.65 -1.29
CA GLU A 153 -0.13 -2.02 -1.58
C GLU A 153 -1.64 -2.28 -1.47
N VAL A 154 -2.27 -1.82 -0.38
CA VAL A 154 -3.74 -1.94 -0.20
C VAL A 154 -4.47 -1.30 -1.37
N ALA A 155 -4.02 -0.12 -1.83
CA ALA A 155 -4.60 0.56 -2.98
C ALA A 155 -4.39 -0.24 -4.29
N LEU A 156 -3.19 -0.81 -4.52
CA LEU A 156 -2.90 -1.62 -5.71
C LEU A 156 -3.65 -2.95 -5.71
N ASN A 157 -3.76 -3.61 -4.56
CA ASN A 157 -4.53 -4.86 -4.43
C ASN A 157 -6.03 -4.65 -4.68
N TRP A 158 -6.52 -3.42 -4.59
CA TRP A 158 -7.89 -3.07 -4.92
C TRP A 158 -8.15 -2.89 -6.43
N LEU A 159 -7.11 -2.71 -7.26
CA LEU A 159 -7.25 -2.46 -8.70
C LEU A 159 -8.19 -3.46 -9.42
N PRO A 160 -8.16 -4.77 -9.17
CA PRO A 160 -9.09 -5.70 -9.80
C PRO A 160 -10.57 -5.42 -9.50
N HIS A 161 -10.88 -4.76 -8.38
CA HIS A 161 -12.25 -4.46 -7.94
C HIS A 161 -12.80 -3.14 -8.50
N VAL A 162 -11.96 -2.30 -9.13
CA VAL A 162 -12.34 -0.97 -9.62
C VAL A 162 -13.40 -1.07 -10.71
N GLY A 163 -14.50 -0.34 -10.53
CA GLY A 163 -15.52 -0.11 -11.55
C GLY A 163 -15.18 1.10 -12.40
N ALA A 164 -15.03 2.27 -11.78
CA ALA A 164 -14.53 3.50 -12.39
C ALA A 164 -13.43 4.09 -11.49
N ALA A 165 -12.43 4.73 -12.06
CA ALA A 165 -11.31 5.31 -11.35
C ALA A 165 -11.28 6.82 -11.48
N LEU A 166 -11.28 7.55 -10.35
CA LEU A 166 -10.94 8.96 -10.26
C LEU A 166 -9.51 9.09 -9.76
N VAL A 167 -8.62 9.58 -10.59
CA VAL A 167 -7.21 9.78 -10.18
C VAL A 167 -7.04 11.22 -9.72
N ALA A 168 -6.99 11.41 -8.42
CA ALA A 168 -6.80 12.72 -7.79
C ALA A 168 -5.32 13.12 -7.85
N VAL A 169 -5.06 14.25 -8.49
CA VAL A 169 -3.73 14.88 -8.59
C VAL A 169 -3.87 16.33 -8.15
N SER A 170 -2.95 16.82 -7.33
CA SER A 170 -2.97 18.21 -6.88
C SER A 170 -2.59 19.13 -8.04
N SER A 171 -3.39 20.17 -8.31
CA SER A 171 -3.22 21.04 -9.48
C SER A 171 -1.95 21.90 -9.42
N ASP A 172 -1.37 22.08 -8.23
CA ASP A 172 -0.07 22.76 -8.00
C ASP A 172 1.15 21.90 -8.39
N ALA A 173 0.96 20.59 -8.57
CA ALA A 173 2.00 19.65 -9.01
C ALA A 173 1.39 18.60 -9.96
N PRO A 174 0.92 19.02 -11.16
CA PRO A 174 0.19 18.17 -12.06
C PRO A 174 1.09 17.11 -12.69
N LEU A 175 0.57 15.89 -12.79
CA LEU A 175 1.11 14.71 -13.47
C LEU A 175 2.62 14.46 -13.29
N SER A 176 2.95 13.66 -12.27
CA SER A 176 4.30 13.08 -12.16
C SER A 176 4.37 11.76 -12.96
N GLU A 177 5.58 11.27 -13.19
CA GLU A 177 5.84 9.95 -13.78
C GLU A 177 5.09 8.82 -13.04
N ARG A 178 4.99 8.91 -11.70
CA ARG A 178 4.24 7.95 -10.88
C ARG A 178 2.74 8.00 -11.13
N ASP A 179 2.19 9.18 -11.39
CA ASP A 179 0.77 9.33 -11.73
C ASP A 179 0.48 8.73 -13.12
N LEU A 180 1.40 8.87 -14.08
CA LEU A 180 1.30 8.23 -15.40
C LEU A 180 1.37 6.70 -15.31
N VAL A 181 2.25 6.16 -14.47
CA VAL A 181 2.32 4.71 -14.21
C VAL A 181 0.99 4.21 -13.63
N LEU A 182 0.45 4.91 -12.63
CA LEU A 182 -0.85 4.56 -12.04
C LEU A 182 -1.97 4.57 -13.08
N LEU A 183 -2.01 5.58 -13.94
CA LEU A 183 -3.03 5.66 -15.01
C LEU A 183 -2.92 4.47 -15.97
N LYS A 184 -1.71 4.06 -16.35
CA LYS A 184 -1.45 2.87 -17.19
C LYS A 184 -1.92 1.58 -16.52
N ASP A 185 -1.66 1.43 -15.22
CA ASP A 185 -2.07 0.25 -14.47
C ASP A 185 -3.59 0.19 -14.34
N LEU A 186 -4.24 1.31 -14.03
CA LEU A 186 -5.71 1.40 -13.97
C LEU A 186 -6.37 1.02 -15.30
N ARG A 187 -5.76 1.37 -16.44
CA ARG A 187 -6.29 1.05 -17.77
C ARG A 187 -6.46 -0.46 -18.01
N ARG A 188 -5.67 -1.29 -17.32
CA ARG A 188 -5.78 -2.75 -17.41
C ARG A 188 -7.02 -3.27 -16.68
N HIS A 189 -7.51 -2.54 -15.70
CA HIS A 189 -8.60 -2.97 -14.80
C HIS A 189 -9.94 -2.32 -15.09
N THR A 190 -9.96 -1.10 -15.64
CA THR A 190 -11.19 -0.39 -16.00
C THR A 190 -11.02 0.49 -17.22
N PRO A 191 -12.05 0.57 -18.09
CA PRO A 191 -12.08 1.53 -19.21
C PRO A 191 -12.49 2.94 -18.75
N LYS A 192 -13.01 3.09 -17.54
CA LYS A 192 -13.57 4.33 -17.00
C LYS A 192 -12.58 4.99 -16.06
N ILE A 193 -11.66 5.78 -16.63
CA ILE A 193 -10.65 6.53 -15.87
C ILE A 193 -10.85 8.01 -16.11
N VAL A 194 -10.76 8.80 -15.04
CA VAL A 194 -10.90 10.25 -15.06
C VAL A 194 -9.80 10.87 -14.22
N LEU A 195 -9.16 11.91 -14.71
CA LEU A 195 -8.20 12.70 -13.97
C LEU A 195 -8.92 13.84 -13.23
N LEU A 196 -8.73 13.88 -11.91
CA LEU A 196 -9.30 14.92 -11.05
C LEU A 196 -8.19 15.84 -10.53
N LEU A 197 -8.06 17.02 -11.10
CA LEU A 197 -7.13 18.06 -10.68
C LEU A 197 -7.70 18.79 -9.46
N THR A 198 -7.29 18.34 -8.28
CA THR A 198 -7.78 18.87 -7.00
C THR A 198 -7.08 20.16 -6.61
N LYS A 199 -7.58 20.86 -5.59
CA LYS A 199 -7.06 22.14 -5.09
C LYS A 199 -6.94 23.21 -6.17
N ALA A 200 -7.91 23.24 -7.08
CA ALA A 200 -7.94 24.22 -8.17
C ALA A 200 -8.02 25.69 -7.70
N ASP A 201 -8.34 25.90 -6.41
CA ASP A 201 -8.30 27.19 -5.72
C ASP A 201 -6.86 27.75 -5.54
N LEU A 202 -5.84 26.94 -5.67
CA LEU A 202 -4.45 27.39 -5.65
C LEU A 202 -3.99 28.04 -6.97
N LEU A 203 -4.79 27.92 -8.04
CA LEU A 203 -4.47 28.39 -9.37
C LEU A 203 -5.46 29.49 -9.83
N THR A 204 -4.93 30.50 -10.50
CA THR A 204 -5.72 31.47 -11.26
C THR A 204 -6.29 30.84 -12.53
N GLU A 205 -7.27 31.49 -13.16
CA GLU A 205 -7.86 30.97 -14.41
C GLU A 205 -6.83 30.77 -15.54
N PRO A 206 -5.90 31.73 -15.82
CA PRO A 206 -4.85 31.51 -16.81
C PRO A 206 -3.94 30.30 -16.48
N GLN A 207 -3.59 30.12 -15.19
CA GLN A 207 -2.78 28.99 -14.75
C GLN A 207 -3.51 27.66 -14.92
N ARG A 208 -4.83 27.62 -14.69
CA ARG A 208 -5.63 26.40 -14.96
C ARG A 208 -5.62 26.04 -16.45
N MET A 209 -5.68 27.04 -17.35
CA MET A 209 -5.55 26.80 -18.80
C MET A 209 -4.17 26.23 -19.16
N GLU A 210 -3.11 26.78 -18.58
CA GLU A 210 -1.74 26.29 -18.78
C GLU A 210 -1.56 24.85 -18.28
N VAL A 211 -2.05 24.53 -17.08
CA VAL A 211 -2.06 23.17 -16.53
C VAL A 211 -2.86 22.22 -17.41
N THR A 212 -4.01 22.64 -17.94
CA THR A 212 -4.81 21.83 -18.88
C THR A 212 -3.99 21.48 -20.11
N ALA A 213 -3.37 22.48 -20.76
CA ALA A 213 -2.56 22.26 -21.96
C ALA A 213 -1.38 21.32 -21.70
N PHE A 214 -0.71 21.49 -20.56
CA PHE A 214 0.38 20.61 -20.14
C PHE A 214 -0.09 19.17 -19.95
N VAL A 215 -1.16 18.96 -19.19
CA VAL A 215 -1.73 17.63 -18.89
C VAL A 215 -2.18 16.94 -20.18
N GLU A 216 -2.89 17.67 -21.06
CA GLU A 216 -3.31 17.12 -22.34
C GLU A 216 -2.13 16.73 -23.24
N ALA A 217 -1.07 17.54 -23.26
CA ALA A 217 0.13 17.23 -24.04
C ALA A 217 0.83 15.96 -23.55
N GLN A 218 0.92 15.78 -22.22
CA GLN A 218 1.50 14.57 -21.62
C GLN A 218 0.62 13.34 -21.89
N LEU A 219 -0.70 13.48 -21.77
CA LEU A 219 -1.63 12.38 -21.98
C LEU A 219 -1.72 11.95 -23.46
N ARG A 220 -1.63 12.89 -24.42
CA ARG A 220 -1.65 12.55 -25.86
C ARG A 220 -0.52 11.63 -26.30
N GLN A 221 0.62 11.69 -25.62
CA GLN A 221 1.76 10.81 -25.91
C GLN A 221 1.50 9.35 -25.49
N GLU A 222 0.63 9.15 -24.51
CA GLU A 222 0.44 7.88 -23.82
C GLU A 222 -0.99 7.31 -23.95
N TRP A 223 -1.94 8.15 -24.42
CA TRP A 223 -3.36 7.83 -24.37
C TRP A 223 -4.06 8.13 -25.69
N ASP A 224 -4.30 7.07 -26.49
CA ASP A 224 -5.12 7.17 -27.69
C ASP A 224 -6.58 7.46 -27.29
N GLY A 225 -7.12 8.61 -27.72
CA GLY A 225 -8.53 8.98 -27.53
C GLY A 225 -8.81 9.95 -26.37
N GLY A 226 -7.77 10.42 -25.65
CA GLY A 226 -7.90 11.41 -24.58
C GLY A 226 -8.41 10.82 -23.25
N LEU A 227 -8.16 11.52 -22.17
CA LEU A 227 -8.66 11.22 -20.83
C LEU A 227 -9.52 12.40 -20.37
N LEU A 228 -10.66 12.11 -19.73
CA LEU A 228 -11.48 13.17 -19.14
C LEU A 228 -10.72 13.81 -17.97
N VAL A 229 -10.64 15.13 -17.97
CA VAL A 229 -9.94 15.93 -16.96
C VAL A 229 -10.92 16.91 -16.32
N PHE A 230 -11.02 16.89 -15.00
CA PHE A 230 -11.84 17.83 -14.24
C PHE A 230 -11.00 18.56 -13.21
N PHE A 231 -11.17 19.87 -13.11
CA PHE A 231 -10.71 20.63 -11.95
C PHE A 231 -11.71 20.51 -10.81
N TYR A 232 -11.19 20.50 -9.59
CA TYR A 232 -12.01 20.40 -8.39
C TYR A 232 -11.45 21.24 -7.25
N SER A 233 -12.33 21.93 -6.55
CA SER A 233 -12.04 22.62 -5.29
C SER A 233 -13.16 22.39 -4.29
N ILE A 234 -12.81 22.37 -3.00
CA ILE A 234 -13.76 22.33 -1.90
C ILE A 234 -14.21 23.75 -1.47
N LYS A 235 -13.69 24.78 -2.13
CA LYS A 235 -14.01 26.18 -1.81
C LYS A 235 -15.36 26.57 -2.40
N PRO A 236 -16.22 27.27 -1.62
CA PRO A 236 -17.56 27.67 -2.08
C PRO A 236 -17.54 28.52 -3.35
N GLU A 237 -16.51 29.36 -3.55
CA GLU A 237 -16.35 30.24 -4.71
C GLU A 237 -16.20 29.47 -6.02
N LEU A 238 -15.81 28.20 -5.94
CA LEU A 238 -15.59 27.29 -7.08
C LEU A 238 -16.61 26.14 -7.13
N ALA A 239 -17.78 26.33 -6.51
CA ALA A 239 -18.85 25.32 -6.48
C ALA A 239 -19.29 24.84 -7.88
N ALA A 240 -19.14 25.67 -8.91
CA ALA A 240 -19.38 25.29 -10.29
C ALA A 240 -18.56 24.09 -10.77
N MET A 241 -17.36 23.88 -10.23
CA MET A 241 -16.52 22.71 -10.55
C MET A 241 -17.13 21.41 -10.02
N LYS A 242 -17.70 21.43 -8.81
CA LYS A 242 -18.48 20.30 -8.28
C LYS A 242 -19.71 20.04 -9.14
N ALA A 243 -20.45 21.07 -9.50
CA ALA A 243 -21.64 20.93 -10.35
C ALA A 243 -21.27 20.31 -11.71
N LYS A 244 -20.18 20.76 -12.34
CA LYS A 244 -19.67 20.20 -13.60
C LYS A 244 -19.32 18.72 -13.47
N LEU A 245 -18.61 18.33 -12.43
CA LEU A 245 -18.28 16.92 -12.17
C LEU A 245 -19.54 16.07 -11.99
N LEU A 246 -20.53 16.58 -11.26
CA LEU A 246 -21.82 15.90 -11.06
C LEU A 246 -22.56 15.70 -12.39
N THR A 247 -22.72 16.74 -13.18
CA THR A 247 -23.52 16.70 -14.41
C THR A 247 -22.83 16.00 -15.57
N GLU A 248 -21.52 16.17 -15.74
CA GLU A 248 -20.80 15.63 -16.89
C GLU A 248 -20.21 14.23 -16.66
N LEU A 249 -20.04 13.82 -15.41
CA LEU A 249 -19.45 12.52 -15.08
C LEU A 249 -20.37 11.62 -14.25
N LEU A 250 -20.76 12.06 -13.04
CA LEU A 250 -21.41 11.16 -12.08
C LEU A 250 -22.86 10.88 -12.47
N GLU A 251 -23.57 11.87 -12.97
CA GLU A 251 -24.96 11.71 -13.40
C GLU A 251 -25.11 10.80 -14.65
N PRO A 252 -24.33 10.96 -15.72
CA PRO A 252 -24.31 10.01 -16.84
C PRO A 252 -23.92 8.59 -16.40
N LEU A 253 -22.93 8.45 -15.49
CA LEU A 253 -22.50 7.16 -14.97
C LEU A 253 -23.63 6.49 -14.15
N ARG A 254 -24.39 7.26 -13.40
CA ARG A 254 -25.56 6.81 -12.62
C ARG A 254 -26.74 6.44 -13.51
N GLN A 255 -27.07 7.28 -14.50
CA GLN A 255 -28.20 7.05 -15.40
C GLN A 255 -27.98 5.84 -16.30
N ASN A 256 -26.75 5.66 -16.78
CA ASN A 256 -26.36 4.56 -17.66
C ASN A 256 -25.63 3.45 -16.90
N LYS A 257 -26.00 3.21 -15.62
CA LYS A 257 -25.30 2.25 -14.74
C LYS A 257 -25.18 0.85 -15.34
N ASP A 258 -26.24 0.36 -15.98
CA ASP A 258 -26.27 -0.98 -16.53
C ASP A 258 -25.33 -1.09 -17.74
N GLU A 259 -25.31 -0.09 -18.59
CA GLU A 259 -24.39 -0.01 -19.72
C GLU A 259 -22.94 0.17 -19.25
N ALA A 260 -22.69 1.06 -18.28
CA ALA A 260 -21.38 1.25 -17.70
C ALA A 260 -20.88 -0.03 -16.98
N GLY A 261 -21.75 -0.70 -16.22
CA GLY A 261 -21.45 -1.99 -15.59
C GLY A 261 -21.12 -3.07 -16.63
N CYS A 262 -21.88 -3.14 -17.71
CA CYS A 262 -21.59 -4.04 -18.85
C CYS A 262 -20.24 -3.71 -19.51
N GLN A 263 -19.93 -2.44 -19.74
CA GLN A 263 -18.65 -2.02 -20.33
C GLN A 263 -17.47 -2.40 -19.43
N ILE A 264 -17.59 -2.17 -18.11
CA ILE A 264 -16.56 -2.53 -17.12
C ILE A 264 -16.36 -4.05 -17.09
N LEU A 265 -17.45 -4.83 -17.00
CA LEU A 265 -17.39 -6.28 -16.97
C LEU A 265 -16.80 -6.84 -18.27
N ARG A 266 -17.24 -6.32 -19.42
CA ARG A 266 -16.71 -6.70 -20.74
C ARG A 266 -15.20 -6.43 -20.81
N HIS A 267 -14.73 -5.28 -20.33
CA HIS A 267 -13.31 -4.97 -20.29
C HIS A 267 -12.52 -5.94 -19.42
N LYS A 268 -13.02 -6.27 -18.21
CA LYS A 268 -12.39 -7.23 -17.32
C LYS A 268 -12.34 -8.65 -17.95
N LEU A 269 -13.43 -9.09 -18.55
CA LEU A 269 -13.48 -10.39 -19.23
C LEU A 269 -12.56 -10.42 -20.46
N ALA A 270 -12.48 -9.34 -21.22
CA ALA A 270 -11.55 -9.22 -22.35
C ALA A 270 -10.08 -9.32 -21.87
N SER A 271 -9.73 -8.60 -20.83
CA SER A 271 -8.40 -8.66 -20.23
C SER A 271 -8.04 -10.07 -19.74
N LEU A 272 -8.95 -10.72 -19.01
CA LEU A 272 -8.78 -12.10 -18.55
C LEU A 272 -8.64 -13.09 -19.71
N ARG A 273 -9.51 -12.97 -20.73
CA ARG A 273 -9.45 -13.80 -21.95
C ARG A 273 -8.09 -13.65 -22.64
N ASP A 274 -7.65 -12.43 -22.86
CA ASP A 274 -6.42 -12.15 -23.61
C ASP A 274 -5.17 -12.62 -22.84
N GLN A 275 -5.16 -12.50 -21.52
CA GLN A 275 -4.11 -13.08 -20.68
C GLN A 275 -4.12 -14.62 -20.75
N THR A 276 -5.30 -15.25 -20.64
CA THR A 276 -5.43 -16.72 -20.75
C THR A 276 -4.99 -17.20 -22.12
N LEU A 277 -5.41 -16.51 -23.21
CA LEU A 277 -5.00 -16.82 -24.57
C LEU A 277 -3.48 -16.75 -24.74
N ASN A 278 -2.85 -15.75 -24.14
CA ASN A 278 -1.39 -15.62 -24.22
C ASN A 278 -0.70 -16.86 -23.61
N TYR A 279 -1.12 -17.29 -22.41
CA TYR A 279 -0.59 -18.51 -21.81
C TYR A 279 -0.83 -19.75 -22.67
N LEU A 280 -2.03 -19.92 -23.24
CA LEU A 280 -2.32 -21.06 -24.12
C LEU A 280 -1.52 -21.03 -25.43
N ARG A 281 -1.29 -19.84 -26.00
CA ARG A 281 -0.44 -19.68 -27.20
C ARG A 281 1.01 -20.05 -26.91
N VAL A 282 1.57 -19.68 -25.74
CA VAL A 282 2.89 -20.13 -25.31
C VAL A 282 2.93 -21.66 -25.19
N ALA A 283 1.92 -22.26 -24.56
CA ALA A 283 1.83 -23.72 -24.44
C ALA A 283 1.71 -24.41 -25.80
N LEU A 284 0.93 -23.84 -26.73
CA LEU A 284 0.80 -24.35 -28.10
C LEU A 284 2.11 -24.24 -28.88
N ALA A 285 2.78 -23.10 -28.80
CA ALA A 285 4.08 -22.90 -29.44
C ALA A 285 5.10 -23.92 -28.90
N ALA A 286 5.14 -24.12 -27.58
CA ALA A 286 5.97 -25.13 -26.95
C ALA A 286 5.65 -26.57 -27.43
N ALA A 287 4.38 -26.88 -27.69
CA ALA A 287 3.96 -28.19 -28.15
C ALA A 287 4.19 -28.43 -29.66
N THR A 288 4.23 -27.38 -30.46
CA THR A 288 4.36 -27.47 -31.93
C THR A 288 5.79 -27.25 -32.45
N GLN A 289 6.66 -26.62 -31.64
CA GLN A 289 8.05 -26.40 -32.00
C GLN A 289 8.84 -27.72 -32.12
N ALA A 290 9.87 -27.70 -32.94
CA ALA A 290 10.81 -28.82 -33.09
C ALA A 290 11.39 -29.21 -31.70
N GLU A 291 11.62 -30.50 -31.50
CA GLU A 291 12.15 -31.02 -30.23
C GLU A 291 13.46 -30.36 -29.81
N SER A 292 14.31 -29.98 -30.79
CA SER A 292 15.52 -29.22 -30.54
C SER A 292 15.28 -27.85 -29.90
N ALA A 293 14.27 -27.10 -30.34
CA ALA A 293 13.92 -25.79 -29.77
C ALA A 293 13.36 -25.94 -28.34
N ARG A 294 12.55 -26.96 -28.11
CA ARG A 294 12.04 -27.28 -26.76
C ARG A 294 13.17 -27.68 -25.80
N ASN A 295 14.12 -28.49 -26.26
CA ASN A 295 15.26 -28.91 -25.46
C ASN A 295 16.17 -27.72 -25.15
N ALA A 296 16.44 -26.84 -26.15
CA ALA A 296 17.20 -25.61 -25.92
C ALA A 296 16.53 -24.71 -24.84
N LEU A 297 15.20 -24.55 -24.88
CA LEU A 297 14.49 -23.79 -23.83
C LEU A 297 14.54 -24.50 -22.48
N ARG A 298 14.42 -25.84 -22.42
CA ARG A 298 14.58 -26.61 -21.17
C ARG A 298 15.97 -26.41 -20.57
N GLU A 299 17.02 -26.43 -21.39
CA GLU A 299 18.40 -26.16 -20.94
C GLU A 299 18.54 -24.75 -20.36
N LYS A 300 17.95 -23.74 -21.03
CA LYS A 300 17.95 -22.36 -20.55
C LYS A 300 17.18 -22.20 -19.22
N LEU A 301 16.01 -22.82 -19.09
CA LEU A 301 15.27 -22.81 -17.83
C LEU A 301 15.99 -23.56 -16.71
N ALA A 302 16.66 -24.68 -17.04
CA ALA A 302 17.50 -25.40 -16.07
C ALA A 302 18.70 -24.57 -15.63
N GLU A 303 19.27 -23.76 -16.53
CA GLU A 303 20.34 -22.81 -16.21
C GLU A 303 19.82 -21.69 -15.30
N GLU A 304 18.70 -21.06 -15.65
CA GLU A 304 18.07 -20.05 -14.77
C GLU A 304 17.69 -20.63 -13.40
N ARG A 305 17.26 -21.89 -13.34
CA ARG A 305 17.00 -22.60 -12.08
C ARG A 305 18.28 -22.83 -11.26
N ARG A 306 19.40 -23.14 -11.87
CA ARG A 306 20.69 -23.20 -11.18
C ARG A 306 21.11 -21.82 -10.69
N GLN A 307 21.00 -20.82 -11.54
CA GLN A 307 21.30 -19.42 -11.19
C GLN A 307 20.37 -18.88 -10.11
N SER A 308 19.11 -19.36 -10.01
CA SER A 308 18.22 -18.98 -8.93
C SER A 308 18.71 -19.43 -7.54
N GLY A 309 19.56 -20.47 -7.50
CA GLY A 309 20.27 -20.87 -6.26
C GLY A 309 21.31 -19.83 -5.83
N LEU A 310 22.07 -19.27 -6.79
CA LEU A 310 22.98 -18.16 -6.54
C LEU A 310 22.23 -16.89 -6.17
N LEU A 311 21.17 -16.57 -6.89
CA LEU A 311 20.30 -15.44 -6.60
C LEU A 311 19.75 -15.53 -5.17
N ARG A 312 19.32 -16.71 -4.72
CA ARG A 312 18.90 -16.92 -3.33
C ARG A 312 20.00 -16.55 -2.33
N SER A 313 21.23 -16.95 -2.61
CA SER A 313 22.37 -16.60 -1.76
C SER A 313 22.65 -15.10 -1.76
N GLU A 314 22.60 -14.45 -2.93
CA GLU A 314 22.75 -13.00 -3.07
C GLU A 314 21.65 -12.22 -2.33
N LEU A 315 20.39 -12.65 -2.48
CA LEU A 315 19.26 -12.07 -1.74
C LEU A 315 19.40 -12.24 -0.24
N SER A 316 19.92 -13.39 0.22
CA SER A 316 20.19 -13.64 1.64
C SER A 316 21.30 -12.73 2.18
N VAL A 317 22.38 -12.55 1.42
CA VAL A 317 23.47 -11.62 1.78
C VAL A 317 22.96 -10.19 1.83
N PHE A 318 22.23 -9.76 0.79
CA PHE A 318 21.66 -8.42 0.72
C PHE A 318 20.70 -8.14 1.88
N ALA A 319 19.80 -9.07 2.18
CA ALA A 319 18.86 -8.94 3.30
C ALA A 319 19.58 -8.80 4.66
N ARG A 320 20.62 -9.61 4.88
CA ARG A 320 21.45 -9.54 6.09
C ARG A 320 22.21 -8.22 6.18
N GLU A 321 22.79 -7.76 5.08
CA GLU A 321 23.51 -6.49 5.02
C GLU A 321 22.58 -5.30 5.33
N GLN A 322 21.38 -5.25 4.72
CA GLN A 322 20.41 -4.21 5.02
C GLN A 322 19.98 -4.22 6.49
N SER A 323 19.81 -5.40 7.08
CA SER A 323 19.46 -5.55 8.49
C SER A 323 20.63 -5.20 9.42
N ALA A 324 21.86 -5.59 9.08
CA ALA A 324 23.06 -5.32 9.89
C ALA A 324 23.39 -3.82 9.93
N ASN A 325 23.35 -3.16 8.75
CA ASN A 325 23.70 -1.73 8.64
C ASN A 325 22.59 -0.81 9.17
N ALA A 326 21.38 -1.32 9.39
CA ALA A 326 20.24 -0.53 9.82
C ALA A 326 20.45 0.12 11.19
N LEU A 327 21.07 -0.58 12.15
CA LEU A 327 21.27 -0.06 13.51
C LEU A 327 22.18 1.17 13.50
N ASP A 328 23.33 1.09 12.84
CA ASP A 328 24.29 2.19 12.78
C ASP A 328 23.69 3.42 12.09
N ALA A 329 22.96 3.19 10.97
CA ALA A 329 22.24 4.23 10.27
C ALA A 329 21.13 4.87 11.14
N PHE A 330 20.41 4.07 11.93
CA PHE A 330 19.40 4.59 12.85
C PHE A 330 20.04 5.46 13.94
N LEU A 331 21.11 4.99 14.57
CA LEU A 331 21.80 5.71 15.64
C LEU A 331 22.39 7.02 15.13
N GLU A 332 22.99 7.02 13.94
CA GLU A 332 23.53 8.24 13.33
C GLU A 332 22.42 9.27 13.08
N GLN A 333 21.31 8.85 12.49
CA GLN A 333 20.20 9.75 12.16
C GLN A 333 19.36 10.18 13.38
N LEU A 334 19.41 9.42 14.48
CA LEU A 334 18.77 9.78 15.76
C LEU A 334 19.60 10.73 16.63
N GLN A 335 20.83 11.04 16.28
CA GLN A 335 21.69 11.97 17.03
C GLN A 335 21.05 13.34 17.33
N PRO A 336 20.42 14.02 16.34
CA PRO A 336 19.72 15.28 16.61
C PRO A 336 18.54 15.10 17.57
N THR A 337 17.81 13.98 17.45
CA THR A 337 16.69 13.65 18.33
C THR A 337 17.17 13.37 19.75
N GLN A 338 18.29 12.65 19.92
CA GLN A 338 18.94 12.43 21.22
C GLN A 338 19.28 13.74 21.91
N THR A 339 19.90 14.66 21.18
CA THR A 339 20.27 15.99 21.70
C THR A 339 19.04 16.78 22.15
N ALA A 340 18.01 16.83 21.31
CA ALA A 340 16.76 17.52 21.63
C ALA A 340 16.05 16.93 22.86
N LEU A 341 16.05 15.58 22.98
CA LEU A 341 15.50 14.90 24.15
C LEU A 341 16.28 15.19 25.44
N GLN A 342 17.61 15.22 25.37
CA GLN A 342 18.46 15.55 26.52
C GLN A 342 18.29 17.01 26.95
N GLU A 343 18.06 17.94 26.04
CA GLU A 343 17.73 19.33 26.33
C GLU A 343 16.35 19.47 26.98
N LYS A 344 15.35 18.79 26.40
CA LYS A 344 13.97 18.75 26.94
C LYS A 344 13.96 18.17 28.36
N LEU A 345 14.61 17.02 28.55
CA LEU A 345 14.79 16.37 29.86
C LEU A 345 15.43 17.32 30.86
N THR A 346 16.51 18.02 30.46
CA THR A 346 17.21 18.97 31.32
C THR A 346 16.30 20.12 31.76
N ARG A 347 15.49 20.64 30.84
CA ARG A 347 14.53 21.73 31.11
C ARG A 347 13.41 21.26 32.05
N GLU A 348 12.81 20.11 31.79
CA GLU A 348 11.72 19.58 32.62
C GLU A 348 12.23 19.19 34.01
N LEU A 349 13.39 18.52 34.12
CA LEU A 349 13.96 18.17 35.42
C LEU A 349 14.24 19.41 36.28
N ARG A 350 14.87 20.43 35.70
CA ARG A 350 15.14 21.68 36.41
C ARG A 350 13.89 22.43 36.87
N GLY A 351 12.78 22.29 36.14
CA GLY A 351 11.47 22.83 36.52
C GLY A 351 10.79 22.05 37.65
N GLN A 352 10.95 20.73 37.67
CA GLN A 352 10.32 19.83 38.64
C GLN A 352 11.14 19.67 39.94
N PHE A 353 12.46 19.60 39.82
CA PHE A 353 13.39 19.32 40.95
C PHE A 353 13.22 20.25 42.13
N PRO A 354 12.99 21.59 41.99
CA PRO A 354 12.73 22.48 43.13
C PRO A 354 11.48 22.09 43.93
N GLN A 355 10.49 21.46 43.31
CA GLN A 355 9.22 21.08 43.94
C GLN A 355 9.37 19.84 44.82
N TRP A 356 10.40 19.00 44.57
CA TRP A 356 10.66 17.77 45.30
C TRP A 356 11.43 18.05 46.61
N ASN A 357 10.73 18.53 47.59
CA ASN A 357 11.34 18.88 48.90
C ASN A 357 11.32 17.65 49.86
N LEU A 358 12.04 16.60 49.48
CA LEU A 358 12.07 15.30 50.14
C LEU A 358 13.49 14.97 50.63
N ARG A 359 13.61 13.98 51.55
CA ARG A 359 14.90 13.35 51.90
C ARG A 359 15.41 12.51 50.75
N LEU A 360 16.70 12.16 50.71
CA LEU A 360 17.33 11.52 49.54
C LEU A 360 16.65 10.20 49.09
N PRO A 361 16.29 9.24 49.96
CA PRO A 361 15.66 8.02 49.48
C PRO A 361 14.30 8.25 48.78
N PRO A 362 13.31 8.95 49.36
CA PRO A 362 12.05 9.21 48.68
C PRO A 362 12.20 10.15 47.46
N LEU A 363 13.20 11.04 47.47
CA LEU A 363 13.54 11.86 46.30
C LEU A 363 13.95 11.00 45.09
N LEU A 364 14.76 9.97 45.35
CA LEU A 364 15.17 9.04 44.29
C LEU A 364 14.00 8.26 43.72
N ASP A 365 13.04 7.86 44.54
CA ASP A 365 11.86 7.14 44.07
C ASP A 365 10.94 8.05 43.21
N VAL A 366 10.72 9.28 43.64
CA VAL A 366 9.98 10.28 42.86
C VAL A 366 10.70 10.59 41.54
N TRP A 367 12.01 10.78 41.56
CA TRP A 367 12.82 11.01 40.36
C TRP A 367 12.77 9.81 39.40
N ARG A 368 12.81 8.58 39.92
CA ARG A 368 12.67 7.35 39.10
C ARG A 368 11.32 7.29 38.42
N GLY A 369 10.24 7.52 39.17
CA GLY A 369 8.89 7.54 38.62
C GLY A 369 8.73 8.58 37.50
N TRP A 370 9.19 9.81 37.78
CA TRP A 370 9.18 10.89 36.80
C TRP A 370 10.02 10.57 35.54
N LEU A 371 11.23 10.03 35.71
CA LEU A 371 12.11 9.69 34.59
C LEU A 371 11.49 8.58 33.73
N ASN A 372 10.86 7.60 34.38
CA ASN A 372 10.15 6.52 33.68
C ASN A 372 9.00 7.06 32.82
N GLU A 373 8.17 7.88 33.41
CA GLU A 373 7.05 8.51 32.72
C GLU A 373 7.53 9.37 31.53
N PHE A 374 8.57 10.19 31.76
CA PHE A 374 9.23 10.98 30.72
C PHE A 374 9.72 10.09 29.58
N LEU A 375 10.54 9.07 29.88
CA LEU A 375 11.12 8.21 28.86
C LEU A 375 10.06 7.43 28.07
N ASN A 376 9.07 6.87 28.74
CA ASN A 376 7.99 6.14 28.06
C ASN A 376 7.22 7.06 27.09
N ARG A 377 6.87 8.26 27.54
CA ARG A 377 6.17 9.25 26.70
C ARG A 377 7.01 9.67 25.50
N GLU A 378 8.25 10.09 25.74
CA GLU A 378 9.10 10.66 24.70
C GLU A 378 9.60 9.60 23.72
N LEU A 379 9.97 8.41 24.17
CA LEU A 379 10.42 7.32 23.29
C LEU A 379 9.27 6.77 22.43
N ALA A 380 8.05 6.70 22.97
CA ALA A 380 6.88 6.35 22.17
C ALA A 380 6.63 7.40 21.06
N GLU A 381 6.80 8.69 21.38
CA GLU A 381 6.69 9.76 20.40
C GLU A 381 7.80 9.68 19.34
N VAL A 382 9.05 9.46 19.74
CA VAL A 382 10.18 9.25 18.82
C VAL A 382 9.93 8.02 17.93
N SER A 383 9.50 6.91 18.50
CA SER A 383 9.17 5.69 17.75
C SER A 383 8.12 5.95 16.67
N ARG A 384 7.13 6.77 16.97
CA ARG A 384 6.07 7.16 16.05
C ARG A 384 6.56 8.13 14.97
N GLN A 385 7.26 9.20 15.36
CA GLN A 385 7.73 10.24 14.44
C GLN A 385 8.83 9.74 13.51
N GLN A 386 9.74 8.89 14.01
CA GLN A 386 10.89 8.39 13.26
C GLN A 386 10.61 7.03 12.57
N ARG A 387 9.36 6.59 12.55
CA ARG A 387 8.97 5.35 11.86
C ARG A 387 9.41 5.31 10.38
N PRO A 388 9.26 6.39 9.58
CA PRO A 388 9.73 6.39 8.19
C PRO A 388 11.23 6.11 8.07
N LEU A 389 12.02 6.61 9.03
CA LEU A 389 13.44 6.34 9.14
C LEU A 389 13.69 4.84 9.40
N PHE A 390 13.01 4.27 10.39
CA PHE A 390 13.17 2.87 10.74
C PHE A 390 12.73 1.91 9.63
N CYS A 391 11.68 2.26 8.88
CA CYS A 391 11.19 1.43 7.76
C CYS A 391 11.95 1.66 6.45
N ALA A 392 12.83 2.65 6.34
CA ALA A 392 13.56 2.93 5.10
C ALA A 392 14.36 1.75 4.52
N PRO A 393 15.09 0.92 5.32
CA PRO A 393 15.77 -0.27 4.83
C PRO A 393 14.80 -1.31 4.23
N LEU A 394 13.61 -1.46 4.81
CA LEU A 394 12.57 -2.37 4.32
C LEU A 394 12.07 -1.94 2.93
N HIS A 395 11.75 -0.66 2.72
CA HIS A 395 11.32 -0.14 1.43
C HIS A 395 12.42 -0.20 0.37
N LYS A 396 13.66 0.06 0.76
CA LYS A 396 14.82 -0.09 -0.12
C LYS A 396 14.97 -1.54 -0.58
N THR A 397 14.78 -2.48 0.33
CA THR A 397 14.80 -3.92 0.04
C THR A 397 13.67 -4.31 -0.90
N GLN A 398 12.43 -3.89 -0.64
CA GLN A 398 11.30 -4.14 -1.53
C GLN A 398 11.57 -3.66 -2.96
N ALA A 399 12.03 -2.42 -3.12
CA ALA A 399 12.32 -1.85 -4.44
C ALA A 399 13.42 -2.63 -5.17
N HIS A 400 14.43 -3.13 -4.45
CA HIS A 400 15.48 -3.96 -5.01
C HIS A 400 14.95 -5.32 -5.46
N LEU A 401 14.21 -6.02 -4.59
CA LEU A 401 13.65 -7.34 -4.85
C LEU A 401 12.65 -7.31 -6.02
N THR A 402 11.80 -6.29 -6.09
CA THR A 402 10.85 -6.11 -7.20
C THR A 402 11.58 -5.91 -8.53
N ARG A 403 12.67 -5.12 -8.57
CA ARG A 403 13.50 -4.97 -9.77
C ARG A 403 14.16 -6.28 -10.19
N THR A 404 14.63 -7.06 -9.23
CA THR A 404 15.23 -8.38 -9.47
C THR A 404 14.24 -9.35 -10.08
N LEU A 405 12.99 -9.38 -9.58
CA LEU A 405 11.92 -10.20 -10.15
C LEU A 405 11.56 -9.78 -11.58
N ARG A 406 11.47 -8.48 -11.85
CA ARG A 406 11.21 -7.96 -13.21
C ARG A 406 12.34 -8.36 -14.16
N ALA A 407 13.59 -8.18 -13.76
CA ALA A 407 14.74 -8.56 -14.58
C ALA A 407 14.78 -10.08 -14.88
N LEU A 408 14.40 -10.92 -13.91
CA LEU A 408 14.26 -12.37 -14.15
C LEU A 408 13.15 -12.65 -15.17
N HIS A 409 11.98 -12.05 -14.99
CA HIS A 409 10.86 -12.23 -15.92
C HIS A 409 11.23 -11.79 -17.35
N ASP A 410 11.90 -10.66 -17.51
CA ASP A 410 12.35 -10.17 -18.82
C ASP A 410 13.36 -11.12 -19.49
N ARG A 411 14.27 -11.72 -18.71
CA ARG A 411 15.19 -12.76 -19.23
C ARG A 411 14.42 -14.01 -19.66
N LEU A 412 13.49 -14.49 -18.84
CA LEU A 412 12.65 -15.63 -19.16
C LEU A 412 11.79 -15.37 -20.41
N ALA A 413 11.21 -14.17 -20.51
CA ALA A 413 10.48 -13.73 -21.70
C ALA A 413 11.37 -13.72 -22.96
N GLY A 414 12.62 -13.27 -22.82
CA GLY A 414 13.62 -13.34 -23.88
C GLY A 414 13.92 -14.76 -24.32
N HIS A 415 14.11 -15.70 -23.39
CA HIS A 415 14.35 -17.12 -23.70
C HIS A 415 13.15 -17.77 -24.40
N VAL A 416 11.93 -17.50 -23.92
CA VAL A 416 10.68 -17.98 -24.53
C VAL A 416 10.51 -17.43 -25.94
N LYS A 417 10.74 -16.12 -26.14
CA LYS A 417 10.66 -15.47 -27.44
C LYS A 417 11.67 -16.06 -28.42
N ALA A 418 12.92 -16.24 -27.98
CA ALA A 418 13.99 -16.79 -28.86
C ALA A 418 13.71 -18.25 -29.27
N ALA A 419 13.20 -19.08 -28.36
CA ALA A 419 12.96 -20.50 -28.62
C ALA A 419 11.63 -20.79 -29.31
N LEU A 420 10.56 -20.07 -28.94
CA LEU A 420 9.19 -20.38 -29.35
C LEU A 420 8.57 -19.30 -30.25
N GLY A 421 9.21 -18.13 -30.43
CA GLY A 421 8.67 -17.02 -31.20
C GLY A 421 7.46 -16.31 -30.55
N VAL A 422 7.14 -16.61 -29.30
CA VAL A 422 5.99 -16.03 -28.57
C VAL A 422 6.49 -15.09 -27.49
N MET A 423 5.86 -13.93 -27.36
CA MET A 423 6.17 -12.98 -26.30
C MET A 423 5.35 -13.31 -25.04
N LEU A 424 6.03 -13.42 -23.89
CA LEU A 424 5.35 -13.42 -22.60
C LEU A 424 4.79 -12.03 -22.31
N THR A 425 3.58 -11.98 -21.76
CA THR A 425 3.00 -10.72 -21.27
C THR A 425 3.82 -10.21 -20.09
N PRO A 426 4.13 -8.90 -20.04
CA PRO A 426 4.79 -8.32 -18.89
C PRO A 426 4.00 -8.60 -17.62
N ARG A 427 4.69 -9.05 -16.57
CA ARG A 427 4.09 -9.34 -15.26
C ARG A 427 4.55 -8.30 -14.25
N GLU A 428 3.61 -7.79 -13.49
CA GLU A 428 3.94 -6.99 -12.32
C GLU A 428 4.06 -7.90 -11.10
N PHE A 429 5.16 -7.73 -10.38
CA PHE A 429 5.42 -8.42 -9.13
C PHE A 429 5.13 -7.45 -7.99
N THR A 430 4.13 -7.77 -7.19
CA THR A 430 3.82 -7.07 -5.94
C THR A 430 4.34 -7.92 -4.78
N LEU A 431 5.32 -7.37 -4.05
CA LEU A 431 5.81 -7.97 -2.81
C LEU A 431 5.06 -7.31 -1.64
N GLU A 432 4.44 -8.11 -0.82
CA GLU A 432 3.67 -7.64 0.34
C GLU A 432 4.62 -7.15 1.43
N VAL A 433 4.64 -5.83 1.66
CA VAL A 433 5.44 -5.21 2.72
C VAL A 433 4.61 -5.14 3.99
N ARG A 434 4.92 -5.99 4.94
CA ARG A 434 4.35 -5.92 6.29
C ARG A 434 5.26 -5.08 7.16
N GLU A 435 4.95 -3.77 7.26
CA GLU A 435 5.70 -2.90 8.17
C GLU A 435 5.51 -3.36 9.62
N PRO A 436 6.61 -3.47 10.39
CA PRO A 436 6.53 -3.90 11.77
C PRO A 436 5.82 -2.87 12.65
N GLN A 437 5.13 -3.35 13.66
CA GLN A 437 4.56 -2.50 14.70
C GLN A 437 5.67 -1.85 15.52
N ALA A 438 5.39 -0.66 16.07
CA ALA A 438 6.30 -0.01 17.00
C ALA A 438 6.61 -0.93 18.19
N PRO A 439 7.88 -1.06 18.58
CA PRO A 439 8.24 -1.85 19.75
C PRO A 439 7.60 -1.23 21.01
N PRO A 440 7.18 -2.05 21.98
CA PRO A 440 6.78 -1.56 23.29
C PRO A 440 7.99 -0.87 23.95
N VAL A 441 7.74 0.28 24.56
CA VAL A 441 8.79 1.01 25.28
C VAL A 441 8.83 0.47 26.71
N ASP A 442 9.73 -0.48 26.96
CA ASP A 442 10.01 -0.98 28.31
C ASP A 442 11.31 -0.34 28.82
N VAL A 443 11.16 0.58 29.76
CA VAL A 443 12.29 1.27 30.39
C VAL A 443 12.84 0.39 31.52
N ALA A 444 13.95 -0.31 31.25
CA ALA A 444 14.61 -1.13 32.28
C ALA A 444 15.72 -0.32 32.96
N TYR A 445 15.66 -0.23 34.27
CA TYR A 445 16.67 0.41 35.09
C TYR A 445 17.66 -0.57 35.68
N ALA A 446 18.95 -0.30 35.54
CA ALA A 446 19.97 -0.87 36.40
C ALA A 446 20.44 0.23 37.39
N PHE A 447 19.94 0.16 38.61
CA PHE A 447 20.42 1.05 39.67
C PHE A 447 21.52 0.39 40.49
N ASP A 448 22.67 1.07 40.62
CA ASP A 448 23.70 0.75 41.58
C ASP A 448 23.16 0.87 43.04
N ALA A 449 23.03 -0.24 43.72
CA ALA A 449 22.66 -0.33 45.14
C ALA A 449 23.59 0.48 46.05
N ALA A 450 24.83 0.73 45.62
CA ALA A 450 25.83 1.49 46.36
C ALA A 450 25.44 2.97 46.59
N PHE A 451 24.73 3.60 45.67
CA PHE A 451 24.34 5.00 45.82
C PHE A 451 23.21 5.19 46.86
N THR A 452 22.40 4.17 47.09
CA THR A 452 21.30 4.17 48.08
C THR A 452 21.83 4.00 49.52
N ALA A 453 22.91 3.29 49.70
CA ALA A 453 23.44 2.98 51.05
C ALA A 453 24.15 4.18 51.70
N VAL A 454 24.86 4.99 50.94
CA VAL A 454 25.63 6.17 51.47
C VAL A 454 24.72 7.42 51.60
N GLY A 455 23.61 7.43 50.90
CA GLY A 455 22.74 8.65 50.77
C GLY A 455 21.93 9.00 52.02
N CYS A 456 21.74 8.07 52.96
CA CYS A 456 20.96 8.29 54.19
C CYS A 456 21.56 9.34 55.14
N LEU A 457 22.86 9.64 55.01
CA LEU A 457 23.62 10.48 55.93
C LEU A 457 23.88 11.91 55.37
N ILE A 458 23.47 12.22 54.14
CA ILE A 458 23.79 13.50 53.48
C ILE A 458 22.66 14.50 53.75
N PRO A 459 22.96 15.64 54.40
CA PRO A 459 21.98 16.75 54.56
C PRO A 459 21.77 17.41 53.19
N LEU A 460 20.62 17.11 52.58
CA LEU A 460 20.25 17.56 51.22
C LEU A 460 20.23 19.08 51.05
N THR A 461 19.99 19.83 52.11
CA THR A 461 19.96 21.31 52.10
C THR A 461 21.29 21.93 51.65
N LEU A 462 22.43 21.29 51.96
CA LEU A 462 23.78 21.75 51.60
C LEU A 462 24.25 21.20 50.24
N PHE A 463 23.76 20.05 49.80
CA PHE A 463 24.29 19.36 48.61
C PHE A 463 23.27 19.24 47.46
N ARG A 464 22.11 19.91 47.54
CA ARG A 464 21.01 19.82 46.60
C ARG A 464 21.42 19.98 45.14
N HIS A 465 22.27 20.99 44.87
CA HIS A 465 22.76 21.26 43.51
C HIS A 465 23.71 20.17 42.97
N SER A 466 24.47 19.54 43.84
CA SER A 466 25.34 18.40 43.45
C SER A 466 24.53 17.16 43.16
N VAL A 467 23.47 16.90 43.94
CA VAL A 467 22.54 15.79 43.69
C VAL A 467 21.79 16.01 42.36
N GLU A 468 21.29 17.20 42.10
CA GLU A 468 20.66 17.56 40.82
C GLU A 468 21.57 17.25 39.62
N ARG A 469 22.86 17.67 39.69
CA ARG A 469 23.82 17.41 38.62
C ARG A 469 24.06 15.89 38.40
N VAL A 470 24.13 15.12 39.45
CA VAL A 470 24.29 13.64 39.36
C VAL A 470 23.06 13.01 38.74
N LEU A 471 21.85 13.37 39.20
CA LEU A 471 20.61 12.87 38.66
C LEU A 471 20.43 13.25 37.19
N LEU A 472 20.78 14.48 36.80
CA LEU A 472 20.74 14.93 35.42
C LEU A 472 21.70 14.14 34.53
N ARG A 473 22.93 13.87 35.00
CA ARG A 473 23.91 13.07 34.24
C ARG A 473 23.38 11.63 34.03
N LYS A 474 22.83 11.02 35.08
CA LYS A 474 22.21 9.69 34.99
C LYS A 474 21.01 9.68 34.05
N ALA A 475 20.14 10.67 34.14
CA ALA A 475 18.96 10.77 33.27
C ALA A 475 19.35 10.92 31.78
N ARG A 476 20.39 11.70 31.47
CA ARG A 476 20.91 11.82 30.08
C ARG A 476 21.47 10.51 29.57
N TYR A 477 22.17 9.76 30.41
CA TYR A 477 22.67 8.42 30.06
C TYR A 477 21.51 7.44 29.80
N GLU A 478 20.44 7.48 30.62
CA GLU A 478 19.28 6.64 30.38
C GLU A 478 18.51 7.00 29.09
N VAL A 479 18.47 8.28 28.67
CA VAL A 479 17.96 8.69 27.35
C VAL A 479 18.74 8.00 26.24
N GLU A 480 20.08 8.11 26.25
CA GLU A 480 20.93 7.50 25.23
C GLU A 480 20.79 5.98 25.18
N LYS A 481 20.85 5.32 26.32
CA LYS A 481 20.71 3.87 26.44
C LYS A 481 19.36 3.36 25.93
N ASN A 482 18.27 3.98 26.33
CA ASN A 482 16.94 3.55 25.95
C ASN A 482 16.61 3.92 24.48
N LEU A 483 17.16 5.03 23.95
CA LEU A 483 17.07 5.34 22.53
C LEU A 483 17.82 4.32 21.66
N SER A 484 19.01 3.87 22.12
CA SER A 484 19.77 2.80 21.44
C SER A 484 19.04 1.47 21.48
N ARG A 485 18.36 1.14 22.61
CA ARG A 485 17.50 -0.05 22.69
C ARG A 485 16.33 0.03 21.72
N LEU A 486 15.64 1.17 21.69
CA LEU A 486 14.55 1.41 20.75
C LEU A 486 15.01 1.21 19.30
N ALA A 487 16.17 1.73 18.93
CA ALA A 487 16.75 1.55 17.60
C ALA A 487 17.06 0.06 17.32
N ALA A 488 17.59 -0.68 18.30
CA ALA A 488 17.85 -2.11 18.17
C ALA A 488 16.56 -2.93 18.02
N ASP A 489 15.53 -2.62 18.80
CA ASP A 489 14.22 -3.29 18.71
C ASP A 489 13.55 -3.03 17.33
N TRP A 490 13.70 -1.82 16.80
CA TRP A 490 13.24 -1.50 15.44
C TRP A 490 14.03 -2.28 14.38
N ARG A 491 15.37 -2.33 14.49
CA ARG A 491 16.21 -3.13 13.58
C ARG A 491 15.75 -4.58 13.54
N ASP A 492 15.51 -5.20 14.70
CA ASP A 492 15.13 -6.61 14.76
C ASP A 492 13.77 -6.87 14.09
N ARG A 493 12.80 -5.99 14.33
CA ARG A 493 11.46 -6.08 13.69
C ARG A 493 11.52 -5.85 12.20
N VAL A 494 12.27 -4.84 11.75
CA VAL A 494 12.49 -4.57 10.32
C VAL A 494 13.25 -5.72 9.66
N GLY A 495 14.21 -6.33 10.35
CA GLY A 495 14.91 -7.52 9.87
C GLY A 495 13.99 -8.72 9.61
N VAL A 496 13.00 -8.95 10.47
CA VAL A 496 11.97 -9.99 10.26
C VAL A 496 11.13 -9.68 9.01
N ALA A 497 10.73 -8.42 8.81
CA ALA A 497 9.95 -8.03 7.64
C ALA A 497 10.77 -8.11 6.33
N ILE A 498 12.06 -7.79 6.36
CA ILE A 498 12.98 -7.96 5.23
C ILE A 498 13.10 -9.45 4.88
N GLU A 499 13.21 -10.33 5.87
CA GLU A 499 13.29 -11.78 5.66
C GLU A 499 11.98 -12.34 5.06
N ASP A 500 10.83 -11.79 5.43
CA ASP A 500 9.55 -12.16 4.81
C ASP A 500 9.51 -11.76 3.33
N LEU A 501 9.93 -10.55 2.97
CA LEU A 501 10.07 -10.11 1.58
C LEU A 501 11.00 -11.02 0.76
N ARG A 502 12.11 -11.45 1.35
CA ARG A 502 13.03 -12.39 0.72
C ARG A 502 12.35 -13.71 0.39
N ARG A 503 11.56 -14.27 1.33
CA ARG A 503 10.80 -15.51 1.12
C ARG A 503 9.74 -15.37 0.03
N GLN A 504 9.00 -14.27 0.02
CA GLN A 504 8.01 -13.98 -1.03
C GLN A 504 8.69 -13.94 -2.40
N THR A 505 9.86 -13.30 -2.50
CA THR A 505 10.65 -13.22 -3.73
C THR A 505 11.08 -14.61 -4.20
N GLU A 506 11.58 -15.44 -3.31
CA GLU A 506 11.96 -16.82 -3.64
C GLU A 506 10.77 -17.65 -4.13
N SER A 507 9.62 -17.52 -3.50
CA SER A 507 8.39 -18.18 -3.95
C SER A 507 8.00 -17.73 -5.35
N ALA A 508 8.01 -16.41 -5.61
CA ALA A 508 7.66 -15.85 -6.91
C ALA A 508 8.61 -16.36 -8.03
N VAL A 509 9.92 -16.47 -7.75
CA VAL A 509 10.91 -17.04 -8.69
C VAL A 509 10.58 -18.50 -8.99
N GLN A 510 10.29 -19.30 -7.97
CA GLN A 510 9.97 -20.73 -8.15
C GLN A 510 8.67 -20.93 -8.91
N ASP A 511 7.65 -20.12 -8.62
CA ASP A 511 6.35 -20.19 -9.29
C ASP A 511 6.47 -19.88 -10.78
N GLU A 512 7.26 -18.85 -11.14
CA GLU A 512 7.48 -18.45 -12.53
C GLU A 512 8.21 -19.54 -13.32
N LEU A 513 9.31 -20.08 -12.77
CA LEU A 513 10.07 -21.16 -13.40
C LEU A 513 9.21 -22.43 -13.53
N THR A 514 8.44 -22.76 -12.49
CA THR A 514 7.59 -23.96 -12.49
C THR A 514 6.46 -23.86 -13.51
N ALA A 515 5.85 -22.67 -13.66
CA ALA A 515 4.80 -22.42 -14.65
C ALA A 515 5.34 -22.64 -16.07
N LEU A 516 6.53 -22.11 -16.41
CA LEU A 516 7.15 -22.30 -17.73
C LEU A 516 7.57 -23.74 -17.96
N GLU A 517 8.13 -24.43 -16.99
CA GLU A 517 8.48 -25.87 -17.11
C GLU A 517 7.24 -26.76 -17.33
N GLN A 518 6.12 -26.46 -16.66
CA GLN A 518 4.88 -27.20 -16.88
C GLN A 518 4.32 -26.99 -18.29
N MET A 519 4.41 -25.76 -18.84
CA MET A 519 4.03 -25.49 -20.23
C MET A 519 4.86 -26.31 -21.22
N LEU A 520 6.17 -26.49 -20.96
CA LEU A 520 7.08 -27.30 -21.79
C LEU A 520 6.82 -28.82 -21.68
N LYS A 521 6.18 -29.29 -20.62
CA LYS A 521 5.81 -30.70 -20.44
C LYS A 521 4.56 -31.11 -21.24
N GLN A 522 3.81 -30.17 -21.80
CA GLN A 522 2.66 -30.46 -22.66
C GLN A 522 3.11 -31.25 -23.89
N MET A 523 2.67 -32.51 -23.98
CA MET A 523 3.09 -33.40 -25.07
C MET A 523 2.48 -33.00 -26.42
N PRO A 524 3.06 -33.38 -27.57
CA PRO A 524 2.49 -33.16 -28.93
C PRO A 524 1.06 -33.66 -29.06
N SER A 525 0.68 -34.69 -28.33
CA SER A 525 -0.69 -35.19 -28.25
C SER A 525 -1.73 -34.20 -27.71
N GLY A 526 -1.27 -33.16 -27.00
CA GLY A 526 -2.11 -32.08 -26.49
C GLY A 526 -2.39 -30.93 -27.49
N VAL A 527 -1.70 -30.89 -28.65
CA VAL A 527 -1.84 -29.83 -29.65
C VAL A 527 -3.29 -29.66 -30.13
N PRO A 528 -4.05 -30.71 -30.50
CA PRO A 528 -5.44 -30.56 -30.91
C PRO A 528 -6.30 -29.96 -29.78
N ARG A 529 -6.05 -30.37 -28.53
CA ARG A 529 -6.76 -29.85 -27.35
C ARG A 529 -6.46 -28.38 -27.13
N LEU A 530 -5.17 -27.95 -27.19
CA LEU A 530 -4.77 -26.57 -27.05
C LEU A 530 -5.36 -25.68 -28.15
N ARG A 531 -5.31 -26.13 -29.43
CA ARG A 531 -5.93 -25.42 -30.56
C ARG A 531 -7.43 -25.25 -30.35
N LYS A 532 -8.11 -26.30 -29.90
CA LYS A 532 -9.55 -26.24 -29.58
C LYS A 532 -9.82 -25.22 -28.48
N ARG A 533 -9.05 -25.23 -27.39
CA ARG A 533 -9.20 -24.29 -26.29
C ARG A 533 -8.93 -22.83 -26.69
N ILE A 534 -7.94 -22.59 -27.51
CA ILE A 534 -7.64 -21.27 -28.08
C ILE A 534 -8.82 -20.80 -28.94
N ALA A 535 -9.28 -21.64 -29.89
CA ALA A 535 -10.43 -21.30 -30.73
C ALA A 535 -11.70 -21.04 -29.93
N GLU A 536 -11.96 -21.84 -28.87
CA GLU A 536 -13.07 -21.62 -27.94
C GLU A 536 -12.99 -20.25 -27.24
N LEU A 537 -11.78 -19.82 -26.80
CA LEU A 537 -11.59 -18.50 -26.17
C LEU A 537 -11.66 -17.34 -27.17
N GLU A 538 -11.12 -17.54 -28.40
CA GLU A 538 -11.17 -16.54 -29.46
C GLU A 538 -12.61 -16.30 -29.95
N SER A 539 -13.42 -17.36 -29.99
CA SER A 539 -14.84 -17.27 -30.36
C SER A 539 -15.75 -16.81 -29.22
N LEU A 540 -15.21 -16.62 -28.00
CA LEU A 540 -15.99 -16.25 -26.85
C LEU A 540 -16.56 -14.82 -27.03
N ALA A 541 -17.87 -14.74 -27.25
CA ALA A 541 -18.56 -13.45 -27.31
C ALA A 541 -18.55 -12.82 -25.91
N LEU A 542 -17.95 -11.62 -25.80
CA LEU A 542 -17.95 -10.81 -24.58
C LEU A 542 -19.06 -9.76 -24.67
N THR A 543 -20.30 -10.22 -24.89
CA THR A 543 -21.46 -9.33 -25.04
C THR A 543 -22.04 -8.87 -23.70
#